data_26beb246997355e09d00a65ede83fa14
#
_entry.id   26beb246997355e09d00a65ede83fa14
#
_cell.length_a   1.000
_cell.length_b   1.000
_cell.length_c   1.000
_cell.angle_alpha   90.00
_cell.angle_beta   90.00
_cell.angle_gamma   90.00
#
_symmetry.space_group_name_H-M   'P 1'
#
loop_
_entity.id
_entity.type
_entity.pdbx_description
1 polymer ?
#
loop_
_entity_poly.entity_id
_entity_poly.type
_entity_poly.pdbx_seq_one_letter_code
_entity_poly.pdbx_strand_id
1 'polypeptide(L)'
;MTDTSDDFSSDLSDDLATLADTPAADTGADGRHALTVIGAVDPALLDLVDLALAGQDAVVIRAGLHFGADHETASSDGDDDDLVRLVSHSSADGFDDDPVRLDVPMPYTCPTCSLREVLVAVAEDRATQDPGGTTVILLPAAIELAHLLPRLAEDLAGTGVRLAGAAHVLDATTALDELLEHRLLAAFPGDCRCTGAVHLANLGYADVVLALGCDEDPAGADLIEHLRPHDALLLPGLDAPLLETLTGLTHDSAASLSRIHPATTSAWGGPDEHGVWTLDLSASLPFHPERLRSLVVDLAGQGLCARGCFWLPSRPGRVCMWEVAGGALSVGDAGTWAEVPGAPSGAGDDAAAEPRCHLVVTGVGDEEMREQVRRAFARILLRPEEMAQALAWIGADDGLGDWFGQES
;
A
#
# COMPACT_ATOMS: atom_id res chain seq x y z
N MET A 1 15.99 32.05 -4.01
CA MET A 1 15.13 30.96 -3.62
C MET A 1 14.78 31.24 -2.17
N THR A 2 13.68 31.93 -1.95
CA THR A 2 13.15 32.24 -0.61
C THR A 2 12.42 30.99 -0.14
N ASP A 3 12.73 30.60 1.07
CA ASP A 3 12.17 29.44 1.76
C ASP A 3 10.65 29.64 1.94
N THR A 4 9.86 28.95 1.15
CA THR A 4 8.37 29.03 1.19
C THR A 4 7.76 28.05 2.21
N SER A 5 8.58 27.23 2.87
CA SER A 5 8.12 26.25 3.85
C SER A 5 7.74 26.85 5.20
N ASP A 6 8.44 27.93 5.64
CA ASP A 6 8.14 28.58 6.92
C ASP A 6 6.83 29.40 6.91
N ASP A 7 6.43 29.93 5.74
CA ASP A 7 5.22 30.73 5.58
C ASP A 7 3.95 29.84 5.56
N PHE A 8 4.04 28.65 4.94
CA PHE A 8 2.92 27.69 4.88
C PHE A 8 2.59 27.11 6.26
N SER A 9 3.62 26.82 7.08
CA SER A 9 3.42 26.26 8.42
C SER A 9 2.73 27.24 9.39
N SER A 10 2.94 28.55 9.23
CA SER A 10 2.34 29.56 10.11
C SER A 10 0.86 29.83 9.80
N ASP A 11 0.49 29.84 8.51
CA ASP A 11 -0.90 30.05 8.09
C ASP A 11 -1.76 28.83 8.44
N LEU A 12 -1.20 27.60 8.31
CA LEU A 12 -1.90 26.38 8.66
C LEU A 12 -2.21 26.29 10.17
N SER A 13 -1.33 26.82 11.01
CA SER A 13 -1.50 26.76 12.48
C SER A 13 -2.71 27.56 12.97
N ASP A 14 -3.03 28.68 12.32
CA ASP A 14 -4.19 29.51 12.69
C ASP A 14 -5.51 28.86 12.25
N ASP A 15 -5.52 28.18 11.10
CA ASP A 15 -6.69 27.47 10.57
C ASP A 15 -6.94 26.14 11.32
N LEU A 16 -5.89 25.46 11.76
CA LEU A 16 -5.99 24.23 12.57
C LEU A 16 -6.56 24.48 13.97
N ALA A 17 -6.42 25.68 14.51
CA ALA A 17 -7.03 26.05 15.80
C ALA A 17 -8.55 25.90 15.81
N THR A 18 -9.19 25.91 14.63
CA THR A 18 -10.64 25.67 14.48
C THR A 18 -11.05 24.20 14.61
N LEU A 19 -10.11 23.26 14.42
CA LEU A 19 -10.35 21.82 14.63
C LEU A 19 -10.31 21.41 16.11
N ALA A 20 -10.10 22.38 17.01
CA ALA A 20 -9.57 22.18 18.36
C ALA A 20 -10.60 21.99 19.49
N ASP A 21 -11.90 22.07 19.26
CA ASP A 21 -12.89 22.25 20.34
C ASP A 21 -13.46 20.94 20.93
N THR A 22 -12.63 19.87 21.02
CA THR A 22 -13.07 18.59 21.61
C THR A 22 -12.19 18.18 22.81
N PRO A 23 -12.77 18.00 24.02
CA PRO A 23 -12.00 17.59 25.21
C PRO A 23 -11.59 16.11 25.18
N ALA A 24 -10.45 15.84 25.81
CA ALA A 24 -9.73 14.59 25.81
C ALA A 24 -10.19 13.55 26.83
N ALA A 25 -10.00 12.30 26.53
CA ALA A 25 -9.94 11.22 27.49
C ALA A 25 -8.72 10.30 27.28
N ASP A 26 -8.36 9.60 28.29
CA ASP A 26 -7.08 9.06 28.71
C ASP A 26 -6.62 7.77 28.00
N THR A 27 -5.36 7.68 27.66
CA THR A 27 -4.26 6.71 27.81
C THR A 27 -3.82 5.90 26.59
N GLY A 28 -2.85 6.42 25.85
CA GLY A 28 -1.85 5.59 25.15
C GLY A 28 -0.78 5.09 26.13
N ALA A 29 -0.27 3.86 25.97
CA ALA A 29 0.64 3.20 26.90
C ALA A 29 1.97 3.94 27.22
N ASP A 30 2.32 4.98 26.44
CA ASP A 30 3.52 5.80 26.62
C ASP A 30 3.25 7.30 26.78
N GLY A 31 1.97 7.71 26.88
CA GLY A 31 1.55 9.10 27.08
C GLY A 31 1.68 9.98 25.84
N ARG A 32 2.01 9.43 24.66
CA ARG A 32 2.01 10.14 23.38
C ARG A 32 0.64 10.03 22.71
N HIS A 33 0.30 11.05 21.92
CA HIS A 33 -0.91 11.05 21.11
C HIS A 33 -0.87 9.92 20.07
N ALA A 34 -1.91 9.09 20.03
CA ALA A 34 -1.98 7.97 19.09
C ALA A 34 -2.59 8.42 17.77
N LEU A 35 -1.84 8.30 16.67
CA LEU A 35 -2.32 8.51 15.31
C LEU A 35 -2.52 7.15 14.65
N THR A 36 -3.72 6.85 14.19
CA THR A 36 -4.03 5.66 13.39
C THR A 36 -4.47 6.07 11.98
N VAL A 37 -4.17 5.23 10.99
CA VAL A 37 -4.45 5.55 9.59
C VAL A 37 -5.22 4.39 8.95
N ILE A 38 -6.34 4.69 8.30
CA ILE A 38 -7.20 3.70 7.66
C ILE A 38 -7.40 4.08 6.20
N GLY A 39 -7.05 3.16 5.30
CA GLY A 39 -7.22 3.31 3.85
C GLY A 39 -8.20 2.29 3.29
N ALA A 40 -8.88 2.67 2.22
CA ALA A 40 -9.71 1.79 1.39
C ALA A 40 -9.61 2.23 -0.07
N VAL A 41 -9.99 1.36 -0.99
CA VAL A 41 -10.17 1.72 -2.40
C VAL A 41 -11.57 2.29 -2.62
N ASP A 42 -12.59 1.65 -2.06
CA ASP A 42 -13.96 2.16 -2.09
C ASP A 42 -14.19 3.14 -0.91
N PRO A 43 -14.51 4.42 -1.17
CA PRO A 43 -14.79 5.39 -0.12
C PRO A 43 -16.03 5.04 0.73
N ALA A 44 -16.98 4.24 0.20
CA ALA A 44 -18.15 3.82 0.97
C ALA A 44 -17.78 2.92 2.16
N LEU A 45 -16.68 2.16 2.06
CA LEU A 45 -16.17 1.36 3.17
C LEU A 45 -15.65 2.26 4.31
N LEU A 46 -15.08 3.41 3.98
CA LEU A 46 -14.67 4.39 5.00
C LEU A 46 -15.88 5.03 5.71
N ASP A 47 -17.01 5.21 5.03
CA ASP A 47 -18.26 5.66 5.67
C ASP A 47 -18.75 4.63 6.70
N LEU A 48 -18.64 3.34 6.38
CA LEU A 48 -18.99 2.27 7.32
C LEU A 48 -18.04 2.21 8.52
N VAL A 49 -16.75 2.40 8.28
CA VAL A 49 -15.74 2.46 9.36
C VAL A 49 -15.99 3.66 10.27
N ASP A 50 -16.28 4.82 9.70
CA ASP A 50 -16.61 6.04 10.45
C ASP A 50 -17.82 5.82 11.36
N LEU A 51 -18.85 5.20 10.82
CA LEU A 51 -20.04 4.81 11.60
C LEU A 51 -19.71 3.82 12.72
N ALA A 52 -18.82 2.86 12.47
CA ALA A 52 -18.40 1.87 13.48
C ALA A 52 -17.54 2.47 14.60
N LEU A 53 -16.87 3.59 14.33
CA LEU A 53 -16.11 4.35 15.33
C LEU A 53 -17.01 5.23 16.22
N ALA A 54 -18.26 5.46 15.85
CA ALA A 54 -19.19 6.28 16.63
C ALA A 54 -19.36 5.76 18.07
N GLY A 55 -19.30 6.66 19.05
CA GLY A 55 -19.36 6.33 20.47
C GLY A 55 -18.05 5.82 21.07
N GLN A 56 -16.95 5.80 20.29
CA GLN A 56 -15.61 5.49 20.78
C GLN A 56 -14.86 6.80 21.05
N ASP A 57 -13.83 6.73 21.87
CA ASP A 57 -13.09 7.91 22.31
C ASP A 57 -11.93 8.23 21.35
N ALA A 58 -12.23 8.90 20.27
CA ALA A 58 -11.27 9.36 19.28
C ALA A 58 -11.78 10.57 18.50
N VAL A 59 -10.87 11.32 17.91
CA VAL A 59 -11.19 12.30 16.86
C VAL A 59 -11.00 11.61 15.51
N VAL A 60 -12.05 11.58 14.71
CA VAL A 60 -11.99 11.06 13.35
C VAL A 60 -11.81 12.20 12.38
N ILE A 61 -10.81 12.09 11.51
CA ILE A 61 -10.52 13.08 10.47
C ILE A 61 -10.57 12.39 9.12
N ARG A 62 -11.53 12.75 8.31
CA ARG A 62 -11.62 12.29 6.93
C ARG A 62 -10.82 13.24 6.04
N ALA A 63 -9.80 12.72 5.38
CA ALA A 63 -9.02 13.44 4.39
C ALA A 63 -9.55 13.18 2.97
N GLY A 64 -9.62 14.22 2.15
CA GLY A 64 -10.02 14.18 0.75
C GLY A 64 -9.02 14.93 -0.12
N LEU A 65 -8.87 14.52 -1.37
CA LEU A 65 -8.11 15.24 -2.38
C LEU A 65 -9.09 15.83 -3.39
N HIS A 66 -9.01 17.13 -3.64
CA HIS A 66 -9.84 17.82 -4.61
C HIS A 66 -8.92 18.49 -5.63
N PHE A 67 -9.25 18.28 -6.89
CA PHE A 67 -8.50 18.83 -8.01
C PHE A 67 -9.38 19.84 -8.72
N GLY A 68 -8.84 21.04 -8.98
CA GLY A 68 -9.52 22.09 -9.75
C GLY A 68 -9.89 21.59 -11.15
N ALA A 69 -10.86 22.23 -11.79
CA ALA A 69 -11.27 21.88 -13.14
C ALA A 69 -10.09 22.09 -14.13
N ASP A 70 -9.95 21.17 -15.07
CA ASP A 70 -8.86 21.15 -16.07
C ASP A 70 -8.50 22.55 -16.58
N HIS A 71 -7.21 22.88 -16.56
CA HIS A 71 -6.62 24.16 -16.98
C HIS A 71 -7.01 24.63 -18.40
N GLU A 72 -7.72 23.84 -19.20
CA GLU A 72 -8.18 24.21 -20.56
C GLU A 72 -9.47 25.05 -20.56
N THR A 73 -10.22 25.12 -19.46
CA THR A 73 -11.50 25.84 -19.36
C THR A 73 -11.59 26.85 -18.22
N ALA A 74 -10.49 27.12 -17.52
CA ALA A 74 -10.48 27.99 -16.34
C ALA A 74 -10.91 29.42 -16.72
N SER A 75 -12.07 29.83 -16.20
CA SER A 75 -12.47 31.23 -16.10
C SER A 75 -11.72 31.88 -14.94
N SER A 76 -11.27 33.10 -15.13
CA SER A 76 -10.34 33.88 -14.30
C SER A 76 -10.84 34.33 -12.91
N ASP A 77 -11.75 33.61 -12.28
CA ASP A 77 -12.25 33.88 -10.94
C ASP A 77 -12.00 32.68 -10.00
N GLY A 78 -10.87 32.61 -9.46
CA GLY A 78 -10.23 32.34 -8.19
C GLY A 78 -10.79 31.25 -7.24
N ASP A 79 -11.27 30.07 -7.71
CA ASP A 79 -11.68 28.97 -6.82
C ASP A 79 -11.31 27.55 -7.37
N ASP A 80 -10.31 27.46 -8.23
CA ASP A 80 -9.92 26.24 -8.96
C ASP A 80 -8.56 25.65 -8.50
N ASP A 81 -8.13 25.92 -7.27
CA ASP A 81 -6.87 25.38 -6.75
C ASP A 81 -7.05 23.93 -6.23
N ASP A 82 -6.05 23.08 -6.51
CA ASP A 82 -5.97 21.76 -5.91
C ASP A 82 -5.86 21.88 -4.39
N LEU A 83 -6.67 21.13 -3.64
CA LEU A 83 -6.68 21.23 -2.20
C LEU A 83 -6.82 19.86 -1.50
N VAL A 84 -6.26 19.81 -0.28
CA VAL A 84 -6.54 18.76 0.71
C VAL A 84 -7.70 19.24 1.57
N ARG A 85 -8.79 18.47 1.60
CA ARG A 85 -9.94 18.72 2.47
C ARG A 85 -9.90 17.82 3.67
N LEU A 86 -10.02 18.40 4.85
CA LEU A 86 -10.19 17.67 6.09
C LEU A 86 -11.59 17.92 6.63
N VAL A 87 -12.24 16.85 7.08
CA VAL A 87 -13.53 16.91 7.79
C VAL A 87 -13.36 16.15 9.10
N SER A 88 -13.44 16.85 10.22
CA SER A 88 -13.23 16.26 11.54
C SER A 88 -14.49 16.29 12.39
N HIS A 89 -14.65 15.27 13.23
CA HIS A 89 -15.67 15.21 14.28
C HIS A 89 -15.17 14.38 15.45
N SER A 90 -15.78 14.57 16.64
CA SER A 90 -15.60 13.68 17.77
C SER A 90 -16.43 12.42 17.57
N SER A 91 -15.81 11.25 17.68
CA SER A 91 -16.57 10.00 17.63
C SER A 91 -17.26 9.69 18.97
N ALA A 92 -16.84 10.28 20.09
CA ALA A 92 -17.43 10.08 21.42
C ALA A 92 -18.88 10.58 21.52
N ASP A 93 -19.15 11.73 20.87
CA ASP A 93 -20.48 12.37 20.90
C ASP A 93 -21.40 11.85 19.75
N GLY A 94 -20.93 10.91 18.97
CA GLY A 94 -21.63 10.44 17.79
C GLY A 94 -21.64 11.47 16.66
N PHE A 95 -22.71 11.53 15.88
CA PHE A 95 -22.87 12.49 14.78
C PHE A 95 -23.70 13.72 15.17
N ASP A 96 -23.81 14.01 16.46
CA ASP A 96 -24.67 15.11 16.96
C ASP A 96 -24.02 16.49 16.80
N ASP A 97 -22.67 16.55 16.68
CA ASP A 97 -21.97 17.81 16.43
C ASP A 97 -21.75 18.06 14.93
N ASP A 98 -21.86 19.32 14.52
CA ASP A 98 -21.54 19.72 13.15
C ASP A 98 -20.04 19.47 12.86
N PRO A 99 -19.70 18.72 11.80
CA PRO A 99 -18.30 18.44 11.49
C PRO A 99 -17.54 19.71 11.12
N VAL A 100 -16.33 19.85 11.66
CA VAL A 100 -15.45 20.96 11.30
C VAL A 100 -14.75 20.63 9.98
N ARG A 101 -14.80 21.55 9.02
CA ARG A 101 -14.17 21.43 7.72
C ARG A 101 -13.03 22.41 7.56
N LEU A 102 -11.91 21.92 7.06
CA LEU A 102 -10.73 22.70 6.69
C LEU A 102 -10.32 22.33 5.26
N ASP A 103 -10.18 23.32 4.40
CA ASP A 103 -9.68 23.19 3.03
C ASP A 103 -8.28 23.83 2.96
N VAL A 104 -7.26 23.04 2.64
CA VAL A 104 -5.85 23.47 2.61
C VAL A 104 -5.35 23.37 1.17
N PRO A 105 -4.84 24.45 0.56
CA PRO A 105 -4.23 24.39 -0.77
C PRO A 105 -3.09 23.35 -0.81
N MET A 106 -2.95 22.60 -1.90
CA MET A 106 -1.86 21.64 -2.04
C MET A 106 -0.53 22.38 -2.22
N PRO A 107 0.46 22.22 -1.31
CA PRO A 107 1.76 22.87 -1.44
C PRO A 107 2.63 22.27 -2.54
N TYR A 108 2.31 21.05 -3.01
CA TYR A 108 3.08 20.30 -4.00
C TYR A 108 2.20 19.78 -5.14
N THR A 109 2.80 19.59 -6.31
CA THR A 109 2.15 18.90 -7.43
C THR A 109 1.92 17.41 -7.17
N CYS A 110 2.61 16.82 -6.19
CA CYS A 110 2.43 15.44 -5.76
C CYS A 110 1.31 15.38 -4.69
N PRO A 111 0.16 14.78 -4.95
CA PRO A 111 -0.96 14.75 -4.00
C PRO A 111 -0.61 14.05 -2.69
N THR A 112 0.13 12.92 -2.75
CA THR A 112 0.56 12.19 -1.54
C THR A 112 1.52 13.02 -0.69
N CYS A 113 2.41 13.81 -1.31
CA CYS A 113 3.31 14.69 -0.58
C CYS A 113 2.56 15.82 0.12
N SER A 114 1.58 16.42 -0.58
CA SER A 114 0.72 17.47 0.00
C SER A 114 -0.12 16.93 1.15
N LEU A 115 -0.75 15.76 0.95
CA LEU A 115 -1.50 15.09 2.01
C LEU A 115 -0.63 14.83 3.24
N ARG A 116 0.58 14.29 3.06
CA ARG A 116 1.51 14.00 4.16
C ARG A 116 1.82 15.23 5.00
N GLU A 117 2.15 16.36 4.36
CA GLU A 117 2.48 17.60 5.06
C GLU A 117 1.32 18.12 5.90
N VAL A 118 0.12 18.09 5.33
CA VAL A 118 -1.10 18.46 6.06
C VAL A 118 -1.34 17.50 7.24
N LEU A 119 -1.15 16.20 7.07
CA LEU A 119 -1.33 15.22 8.15
C LEU A 119 -0.30 15.36 9.27
N VAL A 120 0.94 15.73 8.96
CA VAL A 120 1.97 16.04 10.00
C VAL A 120 1.49 17.21 10.86
N ALA A 121 1.12 18.32 10.23
CA ALA A 121 0.68 19.51 10.96
C ALA A 121 -0.55 19.22 11.84
N VAL A 122 -1.53 18.49 11.30
CA VAL A 122 -2.72 18.05 12.06
C VAL A 122 -2.34 17.19 13.26
N ALA A 123 -1.47 16.20 13.06
CA ALA A 123 -1.08 15.29 14.14
C ALA A 123 -0.32 15.99 15.27
N GLU A 124 0.55 16.95 14.94
CA GLU A 124 1.27 17.76 15.93
C GLU A 124 0.35 18.69 16.70
N ASP A 125 -0.60 19.32 16.01
CA ASP A 125 -1.61 20.17 16.63
C ASP A 125 -2.48 19.34 17.60
N ARG A 126 -2.99 18.19 17.17
CA ARG A 126 -3.76 17.27 18.03
C ARG A 126 -2.96 16.79 19.24
N ALA A 127 -1.69 16.44 19.07
CA ALA A 127 -0.83 16.05 20.19
C ALA A 127 -0.59 17.19 21.20
N THR A 128 -0.62 18.43 20.74
CA THR A 128 -0.50 19.60 21.61
C THR A 128 -1.78 19.83 22.42
N GLN A 129 -2.94 19.63 21.81
CA GLN A 129 -4.25 19.83 22.44
C GLN A 129 -4.60 18.68 23.39
N ASP A 130 -4.32 17.45 22.98
CA ASP A 130 -4.64 16.22 23.68
C ASP A 130 -3.47 15.23 23.64
N PRO A 131 -2.45 15.38 24.49
CA PRO A 131 -1.23 14.58 24.42
C PRO A 131 -1.43 13.07 24.56
N GLY A 132 -2.47 12.62 25.27
CA GLY A 132 -2.77 11.20 25.49
C GLY A 132 -3.89 10.66 24.61
N GLY A 133 -4.48 11.49 23.77
CA GLY A 133 -5.66 11.15 23.00
C GLY A 133 -5.37 10.33 21.75
N THR A 134 -6.44 10.12 20.96
CA THR A 134 -6.39 9.33 19.74
C THR A 134 -6.98 10.10 18.57
N THR A 135 -6.27 10.12 17.45
CA THR A 135 -6.78 10.57 16.16
C THR A 135 -6.77 9.44 15.14
N VAL A 136 -7.90 9.26 14.46
CA VAL A 136 -8.06 8.31 13.36
C VAL A 136 -8.14 9.10 12.06
N ILE A 137 -7.21 8.84 11.13
CA ILE A 137 -7.24 9.41 9.78
C ILE A 137 -7.88 8.41 8.83
N LEU A 138 -9.00 8.80 8.22
CA LEU A 138 -9.57 8.09 7.08
C LEU A 138 -8.99 8.71 5.81
N LEU A 139 -8.17 7.96 5.09
CA LEU A 139 -7.43 8.45 3.93
C LEU A 139 -8.33 8.67 2.70
N PRO A 140 -7.94 9.54 1.77
CA PRO A 140 -8.56 9.58 0.46
C PRO A 140 -8.52 8.19 -0.20
N ALA A 141 -9.57 7.88 -0.97
CA ALA A 141 -9.63 6.62 -1.69
C ALA A 141 -8.35 6.37 -2.49
N ALA A 142 -7.88 5.12 -2.41
CA ALA A 142 -6.76 4.65 -3.21
C ALA A 142 -5.37 5.25 -2.93
N ILE A 143 -5.16 5.83 -1.78
CA ILE A 143 -3.81 6.13 -1.31
C ILE A 143 -3.10 4.83 -0.91
N GLU A 144 -1.90 4.66 -1.44
CA GLU A 144 -1.04 3.54 -1.08
C GLU A 144 -0.28 3.87 0.23
N LEU A 145 -0.52 3.05 1.25
CA LEU A 145 0.08 3.21 2.58
C LEU A 145 1.61 3.24 2.52
N ALA A 146 2.20 2.42 1.65
CA ALA A 146 3.64 2.34 1.45
C ALA A 146 4.29 3.63 0.90
N HIS A 147 3.51 4.47 0.20
CA HIS A 147 3.99 5.75 -0.32
C HIS A 147 3.83 6.90 0.69
N LEU A 148 2.92 6.75 1.66
CA LEU A 148 2.61 7.78 2.65
C LEU A 148 3.32 7.54 3.98
N LEU A 149 3.13 6.36 4.59
CA LEU A 149 3.44 6.13 5.99
C LEU A 149 4.94 6.11 6.34
N PRO A 150 5.87 5.62 5.50
CA PRO A 150 7.29 5.65 5.84
C PRO A 150 7.79 7.07 6.10
N ARG A 151 7.41 8.02 5.23
CA ARG A 151 7.81 9.42 5.38
C ARG A 151 7.04 10.13 6.49
N LEU A 152 5.74 9.82 6.65
CA LEU A 152 4.95 10.31 7.77
C LEU A 152 5.57 9.88 9.11
N ALA A 153 5.99 8.63 9.24
CA ALA A 153 6.65 8.13 10.45
C ALA A 153 8.00 8.82 10.71
N GLU A 154 8.78 9.13 9.65
CA GLU A 154 10.02 9.89 9.76
C GLU A 154 9.76 11.32 10.25
N ASP A 155 8.78 12.01 9.68
CA ASP A 155 8.43 13.40 10.00
C ASP A 155 7.88 13.51 11.44
N LEU A 156 7.12 12.51 11.90
CA LEU A 156 6.60 12.44 13.27
C LEU A 156 7.64 11.96 14.30
N ALA A 157 8.82 11.54 13.87
CA ALA A 157 9.85 11.05 14.78
C ALA A 157 10.34 12.13 15.74
N GLY A 158 10.21 11.88 17.04
CA GLY A 158 10.60 12.83 18.09
C GLY A 158 9.56 13.88 18.45
N THR A 159 8.38 13.87 17.80
CA THR A 159 7.21 14.65 18.21
C THR A 159 6.45 13.97 19.34
N GLY A 160 5.42 14.63 19.86
CA GLY A 160 4.47 14.06 20.83
C GLY A 160 3.53 13.01 20.25
N VAL A 161 3.67 12.66 18.97
CA VAL A 161 2.81 11.71 18.24
C VAL A 161 3.45 10.32 18.18
N ARG A 162 2.62 9.30 18.26
CA ARG A 162 2.97 7.90 17.99
C ARG A 162 2.12 7.42 16.81
N LEU A 163 2.74 7.04 15.69
CA LEU A 163 2.03 6.33 14.64
C LEU A 163 1.70 4.92 15.18
N ALA A 164 0.41 4.71 15.45
CA ALA A 164 -0.13 3.48 16.01
C ALA A 164 -0.30 2.41 14.92
N GLY A 165 -1.47 1.81 14.75
CA GLY A 165 -1.69 0.86 13.67
C GLY A 165 -2.13 1.51 12.37
N ALA A 166 -1.80 0.89 11.26
CA ALA A 166 -2.31 1.21 9.93
C ALA A 166 -3.23 0.08 9.45
N ALA A 167 -4.44 0.45 8.97
CA ALA A 167 -5.40 -0.53 8.46
C ALA A 167 -5.71 -0.34 6.98
N HIS A 168 -6.02 -1.47 6.32
CA HIS A 168 -6.66 -1.49 5.01
C HIS A 168 -8.01 -2.17 5.09
N VAL A 169 -9.03 -1.53 4.51
CA VAL A 169 -10.41 -2.02 4.51
C VAL A 169 -10.77 -2.50 3.11
N LEU A 170 -11.40 -3.66 3.04
CA LEU A 170 -11.96 -4.20 1.79
C LEU A 170 -13.18 -5.07 2.07
N ASP A 171 -13.97 -5.30 1.03
CA ASP A 171 -15.17 -6.12 1.07
C ASP A 171 -14.91 -7.47 0.39
N ALA A 172 -15.11 -8.56 1.11
CA ALA A 172 -14.96 -9.92 0.58
C ALA A 172 -15.90 -10.16 -0.61
N THR A 173 -17.09 -9.55 -0.61
CA THR A 173 -18.09 -9.74 -1.69
C THR A 173 -17.65 -9.13 -3.03
N THR A 174 -16.71 -8.19 -3.03
CA THR A 174 -16.12 -7.58 -4.25
C THR A 174 -14.67 -7.96 -4.49
N ALA A 175 -14.03 -8.64 -3.52
CA ALA A 175 -12.59 -8.91 -3.53
C ALA A 175 -12.12 -9.70 -4.76
N LEU A 176 -12.90 -10.69 -5.22
CA LEU A 176 -12.57 -11.46 -6.42
C LEU A 176 -12.46 -10.56 -7.64
N ASP A 177 -13.46 -9.71 -7.84
CA ASP A 177 -13.53 -8.79 -8.97
C ASP A 177 -12.43 -7.71 -8.89
N GLU A 178 -12.25 -7.12 -7.70
CA GLU A 178 -11.33 -5.99 -7.51
C GLU A 178 -9.86 -6.39 -7.55
N LEU A 179 -9.54 -7.58 -7.05
CA LEU A 179 -8.15 -8.08 -7.01
C LEU A 179 -7.75 -8.81 -8.30
N LEU A 180 -8.67 -9.52 -8.95
CA LEU A 180 -8.35 -10.43 -10.06
C LEU A 180 -8.74 -9.88 -11.44
N GLU A 181 -9.68 -8.94 -11.53
CA GLU A 181 -10.09 -8.33 -12.79
C GLU A 181 -9.45 -6.97 -13.02
N HIS A 182 -9.29 -6.60 -14.29
CA HIS A 182 -8.72 -5.30 -14.66
C HIS A 182 -9.76 -4.18 -14.52
N ARG A 183 -9.68 -3.45 -13.43
CA ARG A 183 -10.49 -2.25 -13.17
C ARG A 183 -9.58 -1.06 -12.95
N LEU A 184 -9.74 -0.02 -13.78
CA LEU A 184 -9.03 1.24 -13.59
C LEU A 184 -9.60 1.98 -12.39
N LEU A 185 -8.73 2.53 -11.59
CA LEU A 185 -9.08 3.21 -10.36
C LEU A 185 -9.62 4.63 -10.57
N ALA A 186 -8.95 5.44 -11.40
CA ALA A 186 -9.31 6.83 -11.70
C ALA A 186 -9.62 7.67 -10.44
N ALA A 187 -8.84 7.51 -9.37
CA ALA A 187 -9.05 8.20 -8.10
C ALA A 187 -8.68 9.70 -8.17
N PHE A 188 -7.78 10.07 -9.08
CA PHE A 188 -7.36 11.45 -9.32
C PHE A 188 -6.93 11.64 -10.79
N PRO A 189 -6.80 12.88 -11.28
CA PRO A 189 -6.41 13.16 -12.66
C PRO A 189 -5.10 12.47 -13.04
N GLY A 190 -5.11 11.71 -14.14
CA GLY A 190 -3.97 10.97 -14.63
C GLY A 190 -3.66 9.65 -13.90
N ASP A 191 -4.48 9.24 -12.95
CA ASP A 191 -4.35 7.92 -12.30
C ASP A 191 -4.65 6.81 -13.31
N CYS A 192 -3.67 5.95 -13.54
CA CYS A 192 -3.78 4.80 -14.45
C CYS A 192 -3.63 3.45 -13.73
N ARG A 193 -3.59 3.46 -12.39
CA ARG A 193 -3.48 2.25 -11.59
C ARG A 193 -4.78 1.43 -11.67
N CYS A 194 -4.68 0.13 -11.49
CA CYS A 194 -5.85 -0.72 -11.29
C CYS A 194 -6.17 -0.87 -9.79
N THR A 195 -7.44 -1.16 -9.47
CA THR A 195 -7.90 -1.39 -8.10
C THR A 195 -7.11 -2.50 -7.42
N GLY A 196 -6.87 -3.61 -8.12
CA GLY A 196 -6.12 -4.74 -7.58
C GLY A 196 -4.69 -4.41 -7.18
N ALA A 197 -4.01 -3.51 -7.91
CA ALA A 197 -2.64 -3.11 -7.55
C ALA A 197 -2.62 -2.36 -6.20
N VAL A 198 -3.55 -1.42 -5.99
CA VAL A 198 -3.65 -0.68 -4.73
C VAL A 198 -4.06 -1.57 -3.57
N HIS A 199 -5.04 -2.47 -3.78
CA HIS A 199 -5.40 -3.46 -2.76
C HIS A 199 -4.22 -4.34 -2.39
N LEU A 200 -3.52 -4.90 -3.38
CA LEU A 200 -2.39 -5.80 -3.14
C LEU A 200 -1.24 -5.09 -2.41
N ALA A 201 -0.95 -3.83 -2.76
CA ALA A 201 0.05 -3.01 -2.06
C ALA A 201 -0.34 -2.77 -0.60
N ASN A 202 -1.59 -2.35 -0.36
CA ASN A 202 -2.08 -2.03 0.98
C ASN A 202 -2.27 -3.26 1.85
N LEU A 203 -2.76 -4.38 1.32
CA LEU A 203 -2.84 -5.66 2.03
C LEU A 203 -1.47 -6.10 2.54
N GLY A 204 -0.44 -6.02 1.70
CA GLY A 204 0.91 -6.40 2.09
C GLY A 204 1.55 -5.47 3.11
N TYR A 205 1.13 -4.21 3.17
CA TYR A 205 1.75 -3.17 4.01
C TYR A 205 1.06 -2.99 5.35
N ALA A 206 -0.28 -3.09 5.42
CA ALA A 206 -1.07 -2.81 6.60
C ALA A 206 -0.73 -3.71 7.81
N ASP A 207 -0.91 -3.16 9.01
CA ASP A 207 -0.83 -3.92 10.27
C ASP A 207 -2.13 -4.67 10.56
N VAL A 208 -3.24 -4.09 10.08
CA VAL A 208 -4.60 -4.63 10.26
C VAL A 208 -5.30 -4.65 8.91
N VAL A 209 -5.92 -5.77 8.59
CA VAL A 209 -6.85 -5.92 7.48
C VAL A 209 -8.25 -6.03 8.06
N LEU A 210 -9.12 -5.08 7.73
CA LEU A 210 -10.54 -5.13 8.07
C LEU A 210 -11.29 -5.65 6.85
N ALA A 211 -11.77 -6.89 6.92
CA ALA A 211 -12.50 -7.54 5.85
C ALA A 211 -13.99 -7.57 6.17
N LEU A 212 -14.81 -6.93 5.34
CA LEU A 212 -16.27 -6.94 5.46
C LEU A 212 -16.85 -8.07 4.60
N GLY A 213 -18.07 -8.52 4.89
CA GLY A 213 -18.78 -9.47 4.05
C GLY A 213 -18.21 -10.90 4.00
N CYS A 214 -17.32 -11.27 4.92
CA CYS A 214 -16.65 -12.59 4.92
C CYS A 214 -17.64 -13.77 5.00
N ASP A 215 -18.73 -13.63 5.72
CA ASP A 215 -19.77 -14.66 5.83
C ASP A 215 -20.65 -14.72 4.57
N GLU A 216 -20.70 -13.64 3.79
CA GLU A 216 -21.51 -13.50 2.58
C GLU A 216 -20.78 -14.06 1.35
N ASP A 217 -19.48 -13.86 1.25
CA ASP A 217 -18.62 -14.44 0.21
C ASP A 217 -17.36 -15.11 0.81
N PRO A 218 -17.44 -16.41 1.12
CA PRO A 218 -16.29 -17.15 1.64
C PRO A 218 -15.11 -17.26 0.67
N ALA A 219 -15.34 -17.21 -0.65
CA ALA A 219 -14.24 -17.27 -1.62
C ALA A 219 -13.43 -15.96 -1.63
N GLY A 220 -14.11 -14.82 -1.52
CA GLY A 220 -13.44 -13.53 -1.34
C GLY A 220 -12.70 -13.45 -0.02
N ALA A 221 -13.28 -13.98 1.06
CA ALA A 221 -12.63 -14.05 2.37
C ALA A 221 -11.36 -14.92 2.32
N ASP A 222 -11.40 -16.09 1.68
CA ASP A 222 -10.23 -16.95 1.48
C ASP A 222 -9.17 -16.23 0.64
N LEU A 223 -9.55 -15.52 -0.42
CA LEU A 223 -8.60 -14.75 -1.24
C LEU A 223 -7.86 -13.68 -0.41
N ILE A 224 -8.59 -12.97 0.44
CA ILE A 224 -7.98 -11.99 1.36
C ILE A 224 -7.00 -12.68 2.31
N GLU A 225 -7.38 -13.81 2.88
CA GLU A 225 -6.51 -14.60 3.78
C GLU A 225 -5.23 -15.07 3.08
N HIS A 226 -5.30 -15.48 1.80
CA HIS A 226 -4.15 -15.89 1.02
C HIS A 226 -3.20 -14.74 0.66
N LEU A 227 -3.70 -13.50 0.56
CA LEU A 227 -2.93 -12.33 0.12
C LEU A 227 -2.39 -11.49 1.26
N ARG A 228 -3.01 -11.51 2.44
CA ARG A 228 -2.53 -10.75 3.59
C ARG A 228 -1.33 -11.41 4.27
N PRO A 229 -0.38 -10.66 4.83
CA PRO A 229 0.65 -11.19 5.72
C PRO A 229 0.03 -11.82 6.98
N HIS A 230 0.53 -12.98 7.43
CA HIS A 230 0.00 -13.62 8.63
C HIS A 230 0.43 -12.92 9.94
N ASP A 231 1.39 -12.01 9.89
CA ASP A 231 1.74 -11.10 10.98
C ASP A 231 0.87 -9.83 11.03
N ALA A 232 0.10 -9.55 9.97
CA ALA A 232 -0.97 -8.57 10.00
C ALA A 232 -2.23 -9.18 10.63
N LEU A 233 -2.95 -8.40 11.45
CA LEU A 233 -4.19 -8.86 12.06
C LEU A 233 -5.34 -8.83 11.05
N LEU A 234 -6.18 -9.85 11.04
CA LEU A 234 -7.44 -9.86 10.29
C LEU A 234 -8.61 -9.63 11.24
N LEU A 235 -9.40 -8.60 10.96
CA LEU A 235 -10.67 -8.31 11.64
C LEU A 235 -11.82 -8.61 10.67
N PRO A 236 -12.64 -9.64 10.93
CA PRO A 236 -13.73 -10.02 10.04
C PRO A 236 -15.02 -9.25 10.36
N GLY A 237 -15.12 -8.00 9.92
CA GLY A 237 -16.31 -7.18 10.09
C GLY A 237 -16.18 -6.05 11.11
N LEU A 238 -17.20 -5.18 11.12
CA LEU A 238 -17.23 -3.94 11.90
C LEU A 238 -17.49 -4.15 13.40
N ASP A 239 -17.97 -5.31 13.80
CA ASP A 239 -18.19 -5.65 15.22
C ASP A 239 -16.86 -5.91 15.97
N ALA A 240 -15.75 -6.03 15.26
CA ALA A 240 -14.43 -6.22 15.84
C ALA A 240 -13.95 -4.92 16.51
N PRO A 241 -13.12 -5.01 17.57
CA PRO A 241 -12.62 -3.84 18.32
C PRO A 241 -11.52 -3.11 17.53
N LEU A 242 -11.89 -2.46 16.44
CA LEU A 242 -10.94 -1.85 15.48
C LEU A 242 -10.08 -0.78 16.14
N LEU A 243 -10.69 0.19 16.85
CA LEU A 243 -9.93 1.28 17.48
C LEU A 243 -8.96 0.77 18.54
N GLU A 244 -9.43 -0.13 19.43
CA GLU A 244 -8.59 -0.74 20.48
C GLU A 244 -7.42 -1.51 19.83
N THR A 245 -7.70 -2.27 18.79
CA THR A 245 -6.66 -3.01 18.06
C THR A 245 -5.61 -2.07 17.47
N LEU A 246 -6.04 -1.02 16.75
CA LEU A 246 -5.13 -0.08 16.10
C LEU A 246 -4.30 0.72 17.12
N THR A 247 -4.93 1.20 18.19
CA THR A 247 -4.24 1.97 19.23
C THR A 247 -3.30 1.11 20.09
N GLY A 248 -3.57 -0.18 20.19
CA GLY A 248 -2.69 -1.15 20.87
C GLY A 248 -1.40 -1.48 20.10
N LEU A 249 -1.32 -1.14 18.82
CA LEU A 249 -0.15 -1.38 17.98
C LEU A 249 0.82 -0.20 17.98
N THR A 250 2.00 -0.44 17.45
CA THR A 250 2.96 0.57 17.01
C THR A 250 3.42 0.18 15.63
N HIS A 251 3.14 1.05 14.64
CA HIS A 251 3.49 0.79 13.25
C HIS A 251 5.00 0.77 13.06
N ASP A 252 5.49 -0.28 12.39
CA ASP A 252 6.88 -0.41 11.96
C ASP A 252 6.96 -0.33 10.43
N SER A 253 7.20 0.87 9.92
CA SER A 253 7.30 1.12 8.48
C SER A 253 8.41 0.30 7.82
N ALA A 254 9.51 0.00 8.51
CA ALA A 254 10.61 -0.78 7.95
C ALA A 254 10.22 -2.26 7.80
N ALA A 255 9.55 -2.83 8.81
CA ALA A 255 9.01 -4.17 8.74
C ALA A 255 7.94 -4.28 7.64
N SER A 256 7.02 -3.31 7.55
CA SER A 256 5.98 -3.27 6.52
C SER A 256 6.56 -3.15 5.11
N LEU A 257 7.55 -2.29 4.88
CA LEU A 257 8.28 -2.21 3.61
C LEU A 257 9.00 -3.52 3.26
N SER A 258 9.59 -4.18 4.27
CA SER A 258 10.24 -5.48 4.06
C SER A 258 9.26 -6.55 3.61
N ARG A 259 8.00 -6.53 4.08
CA ARG A 259 6.96 -7.49 3.66
C ARG A 259 6.60 -7.37 2.19
N ILE A 260 6.56 -6.15 1.66
CA ILE A 260 6.16 -5.88 0.26
C ILE A 260 7.34 -5.85 -0.71
N HIS A 261 8.59 -5.88 -0.22
CA HIS A 261 9.75 -5.87 -1.10
C HIS A 261 9.81 -7.19 -1.92
N PRO A 262 9.98 -7.14 -3.25
CA PRO A 262 9.83 -8.33 -4.10
C PRO A 262 10.82 -9.46 -3.78
N ALA A 263 12.00 -9.17 -3.27
CA ALA A 263 12.97 -10.20 -2.91
C ALA A 263 12.75 -10.81 -1.52
N THR A 264 11.87 -10.26 -0.68
CA THR A 264 11.56 -10.77 0.66
C THR A 264 10.11 -11.24 0.79
N THR A 265 9.35 -11.19 -0.31
CA THR A 265 7.98 -11.70 -0.35
C THR A 265 7.92 -13.17 0.12
N SER A 266 6.85 -13.54 0.78
CA SER A 266 6.62 -14.89 1.28
C SER A 266 5.24 -15.39 0.90
N ALA A 267 5.09 -16.67 0.72
CA ALA A 267 3.79 -17.29 0.57
C ALA A 267 3.15 -17.41 1.95
N TRP A 268 2.09 -16.67 2.18
CA TRP A 268 1.30 -16.80 3.41
C TRP A 268 0.29 -17.93 3.26
N GLY A 269 -0.45 -17.96 2.14
CA GLY A 269 -1.46 -18.97 1.88
C GLY A 269 -2.65 -18.89 2.83
N GLY A 270 -3.59 -19.81 2.68
CA GLY A 270 -4.81 -19.87 3.45
C GLY A 270 -5.52 -21.22 3.24
N PRO A 271 -6.82 -21.31 3.58
CA PRO A 271 -7.59 -22.52 3.32
C PRO A 271 -7.66 -22.86 1.84
N ASP A 272 -7.40 -24.10 1.45
CA ASP A 272 -7.55 -24.62 0.07
C ASP A 272 -9.05 -24.92 -0.23
N GLU A 273 -9.92 -24.01 0.24
CA GLU A 273 -11.37 -24.08 0.07
C GLU A 273 -11.83 -23.08 -1.01
N HIS A 274 -13.03 -23.15 -1.46
CA HIS A 274 -13.65 -22.25 -2.44
C HIS A 274 -12.83 -21.99 -3.71
N GLY A 275 -11.86 -22.87 -4.05
CA GLY A 275 -11.04 -22.78 -5.26
C GLY A 275 -9.88 -21.78 -5.20
N VAL A 276 -9.63 -21.17 -4.05
CA VAL A 276 -8.46 -20.29 -3.84
C VAL A 276 -7.22 -21.13 -3.57
N TRP A 277 -6.08 -20.74 -4.12
CA TRP A 277 -4.82 -21.42 -3.94
C TRP A 277 -3.62 -20.47 -4.03
N THR A 278 -2.52 -20.83 -3.38
CA THR A 278 -1.23 -20.13 -3.47
C THR A 278 -0.11 -21.06 -3.88
N LEU A 279 0.75 -20.63 -4.79
CA LEU A 279 1.98 -21.30 -5.20
C LEU A 279 3.18 -20.48 -4.74
N ASP A 280 4.14 -21.16 -4.14
CA ASP A 280 5.47 -20.64 -3.81
C ASP A 280 6.47 -21.23 -4.82
N LEU A 281 6.91 -20.42 -5.80
CA LEU A 281 7.74 -20.84 -6.91
C LEU A 281 9.14 -20.25 -6.76
N SER A 282 10.14 -21.08 -6.50
CA SER A 282 11.51 -20.62 -6.27
C SER A 282 12.52 -21.38 -7.11
N ALA A 283 13.53 -20.67 -7.62
CA ALA A 283 14.67 -21.24 -8.36
C ALA A 283 15.91 -20.32 -8.25
N SER A 284 17.10 -20.94 -8.24
CA SER A 284 18.37 -20.19 -8.30
C SER A 284 18.79 -19.81 -9.72
N LEU A 285 18.23 -20.44 -10.75
CA LEU A 285 18.51 -20.15 -12.14
C LEU A 285 17.73 -18.90 -12.61
N PRO A 286 18.34 -18.07 -13.50
CA PRO A 286 17.70 -16.88 -14.01
C PRO A 286 16.57 -17.19 -15.02
N PHE A 287 15.72 -16.22 -15.27
CA PHE A 287 14.80 -16.28 -16.38
C PHE A 287 15.52 -16.08 -17.72
N HIS A 288 15.09 -16.83 -18.72
CA HIS A 288 15.51 -16.66 -20.11
C HIS A 288 14.69 -15.52 -20.74
N PRO A 289 15.31 -14.43 -21.22
CA PRO A 289 14.56 -13.25 -21.67
C PRO A 289 13.52 -13.56 -22.77
N GLU A 290 13.88 -14.32 -23.82
CA GLU A 290 12.94 -14.63 -24.90
C GLU A 290 11.79 -15.56 -24.44
N ARG A 291 12.08 -16.51 -23.54
CA ARG A 291 11.04 -17.37 -22.98
C ARG A 291 10.14 -16.62 -22.03
N LEU A 292 10.68 -15.68 -21.24
CA LEU A 292 9.89 -14.79 -20.43
C LEU A 292 8.89 -14.00 -21.29
N ARG A 293 9.34 -13.35 -22.35
CA ARG A 293 8.44 -12.63 -23.27
C ARG A 293 7.36 -13.50 -23.90
N SER A 294 7.67 -14.73 -24.24
CA SER A 294 6.75 -15.64 -24.92
C SER A 294 5.73 -16.33 -23.99
N LEU A 295 6.05 -16.48 -22.71
CA LEU A 295 5.24 -17.20 -21.71
C LEU A 295 4.70 -16.30 -20.61
N VAL A 296 4.90 -14.97 -20.72
CA VAL A 296 4.46 -14.02 -19.71
C VAL A 296 2.97 -14.12 -19.39
N VAL A 297 2.14 -14.35 -20.40
CA VAL A 297 0.68 -14.46 -20.23
C VAL A 297 0.28 -15.67 -19.38
N ASP A 298 1.08 -16.74 -19.41
CA ASP A 298 0.84 -17.95 -18.61
C ASP A 298 1.17 -17.75 -17.12
N LEU A 299 1.97 -16.70 -16.78
CA LEU A 299 2.31 -16.30 -15.41
C LEU A 299 1.54 -15.08 -14.91
N ALA A 300 0.98 -14.29 -15.82
CA ALA A 300 0.33 -13.02 -15.53
C ALA A 300 -1.10 -12.96 -16.12
N GLY A 301 -1.74 -14.12 -16.27
CA GLY A 301 -3.11 -14.20 -16.78
C GLY A 301 -4.17 -13.62 -15.83
N GLN A 302 -5.39 -13.45 -16.37
CA GLN A 302 -6.55 -13.08 -15.56
C GLN A 302 -6.82 -14.13 -14.47
N GLY A 303 -7.34 -13.69 -13.34
CA GLY A 303 -7.63 -14.55 -12.19
C GLY A 303 -6.42 -14.86 -11.32
N LEU A 304 -5.31 -14.13 -11.51
CA LEU A 304 -4.09 -14.29 -10.73
C LEU A 304 -3.68 -12.99 -10.05
N CYS A 305 -3.19 -13.13 -8.80
CA CYS A 305 -2.32 -12.17 -8.15
C CYS A 305 -0.93 -12.80 -7.99
N ALA A 306 0.12 -12.04 -8.25
CA ALA A 306 1.48 -12.55 -8.04
C ALA A 306 2.41 -11.45 -7.54
N ARG A 307 3.35 -11.81 -6.69
CA ARG A 307 4.43 -10.95 -6.23
C ARG A 307 5.73 -11.72 -6.20
N GLY A 308 6.82 -11.00 -6.39
CA GLY A 308 8.13 -11.60 -6.20
C GLY A 308 9.21 -10.94 -7.01
N CYS A 309 10.32 -11.64 -7.11
CA CYS A 309 11.48 -11.18 -7.84
C CYS A 309 11.96 -12.23 -8.84
N PHE A 310 12.69 -11.75 -9.81
CA PHE A 310 13.48 -12.58 -10.70
C PHE A 310 14.79 -11.89 -11.05
N TRP A 311 15.70 -12.60 -11.66
CA TRP A 311 16.92 -12.02 -12.22
C TRP A 311 17.17 -12.49 -13.65
N LEU A 312 17.92 -11.69 -14.38
CA LEU A 312 18.24 -11.91 -15.78
C LEU A 312 19.73 -11.97 -15.95
N PRO A 313 20.28 -12.81 -16.85
CA PRO A 313 21.70 -12.85 -17.15
C PRO A 313 22.23 -11.54 -17.72
N SER A 314 21.38 -10.74 -18.38
CA SER A 314 21.74 -9.41 -18.92
C SER A 314 22.00 -8.36 -17.84
N ARG A 315 21.41 -8.54 -16.66
CA ARG A 315 21.53 -7.62 -15.49
C ARG A 315 21.65 -8.38 -14.16
N PRO A 316 22.69 -9.19 -13.96
CA PRO A 316 22.77 -10.16 -12.87
C PRO A 316 22.84 -9.54 -11.47
N GLY A 317 23.27 -8.26 -11.36
CA GLY A 317 23.32 -7.53 -10.09
C GLY A 317 22.01 -6.90 -9.65
N ARG A 318 20.95 -6.95 -10.48
CA ARG A 318 19.68 -6.27 -10.22
C ARG A 318 18.59 -7.23 -9.78
N VAL A 319 17.78 -6.78 -8.86
CA VAL A 319 16.52 -7.43 -8.46
C VAL A 319 15.43 -6.93 -9.41
N CYS A 320 14.94 -7.81 -10.28
CA CYS A 320 13.80 -7.49 -11.12
C CYS A 320 12.51 -7.79 -10.37
N MET A 321 11.64 -6.80 -10.24
CA MET A 321 10.33 -6.91 -9.61
C MET A 321 9.34 -7.57 -10.57
N TRP A 322 8.46 -8.40 -10.01
CA TRP A 322 7.30 -8.98 -10.67
C TRP A 322 6.07 -8.77 -9.81
N GLU A 323 5.07 -8.10 -10.35
CA GLU A 323 3.77 -7.95 -9.69
C GLU A 323 2.64 -8.15 -10.70
N VAL A 324 1.67 -8.97 -10.35
CA VAL A 324 0.42 -9.16 -11.10
C VAL A 324 -0.74 -8.88 -10.17
N ALA A 325 -1.56 -7.92 -10.53
CA ALA A 325 -2.74 -7.56 -9.79
C ALA A 325 -3.80 -7.01 -10.74
N GLY A 326 -5.06 -7.36 -10.54
CA GLY A 326 -6.15 -6.88 -11.39
C GLY A 326 -5.91 -7.18 -12.86
N GLY A 327 -5.36 -8.33 -13.21
CA GLY A 327 -5.06 -8.72 -14.59
C GLY A 327 -3.98 -7.88 -15.28
N ALA A 328 -3.30 -6.99 -14.58
CA ALA A 328 -2.19 -6.19 -15.08
C ALA A 328 -0.86 -6.73 -14.54
N LEU A 329 0.16 -6.77 -15.41
CA LEU A 329 1.54 -7.09 -15.04
C LEU A 329 2.33 -5.80 -14.89
N SER A 330 3.01 -5.66 -13.75
CA SER A 330 4.03 -4.65 -13.51
C SER A 330 5.39 -5.32 -13.37
N VAL A 331 6.36 -4.85 -14.13
CA VAL A 331 7.76 -5.27 -14.05
C VAL A 331 8.62 -4.03 -13.84
N GLY A 332 9.58 -4.12 -12.94
CA GLY A 332 10.43 -2.97 -12.61
C GLY A 332 11.76 -3.40 -12.01
N ASP A 333 12.56 -2.40 -11.68
CA ASP A 333 13.82 -2.55 -10.97
C ASP A 333 13.60 -2.27 -9.48
N ALA A 334 13.97 -3.21 -8.62
CA ALA A 334 13.85 -3.10 -7.16
C ALA A 334 15.22 -2.96 -6.46
N GLY A 335 16.22 -2.41 -7.16
CA GLY A 335 17.56 -2.20 -6.62
C GLY A 335 18.51 -3.37 -6.84
N THR A 336 19.53 -3.45 -6.02
CA THR A 336 20.55 -4.50 -6.08
C THR A 336 20.35 -5.57 -5.01
N TRP A 337 20.96 -6.74 -5.21
CA TRP A 337 20.92 -7.82 -4.22
C TRP A 337 21.56 -7.45 -2.87
N ALA A 338 22.43 -6.44 -2.85
CA ALA A 338 23.03 -5.91 -1.62
C ALA A 338 22.07 -5.02 -0.82
N GLU A 339 21.05 -4.45 -1.47
CA GLU A 339 20.05 -3.55 -0.86
C GLU A 339 18.80 -4.30 -0.38
N VAL A 340 18.73 -5.61 -0.62
CA VAL A 340 17.58 -6.43 -0.16
C VAL A 340 17.46 -6.36 1.37
N PRO A 341 16.27 -6.09 1.94
CA PRO A 341 16.08 -6.10 3.38
C PRO A 341 16.54 -7.41 4.02
N GLY A 342 17.34 -7.32 5.08
CA GLY A 342 17.89 -8.49 5.75
C GLY A 342 19.08 -9.17 5.05
N ALA A 343 19.60 -8.59 3.95
CA ALA A 343 20.84 -9.07 3.35
C ALA A 343 22.00 -9.01 4.36
N PRO A 344 22.99 -9.93 4.27
CA PRO A 344 24.13 -9.91 5.19
C PRO A 344 24.86 -8.58 5.14
N SER A 345 25.09 -7.96 6.29
CA SER A 345 25.85 -6.70 6.39
C SER A 345 27.34 -7.03 6.42
N GLY A 346 28.10 -6.61 5.39
CA GLY A 346 29.53 -6.83 5.31
C GLY A 346 30.17 -6.04 4.17
N ALA A 347 31.51 -5.91 4.18
CA ALA A 347 32.25 -5.31 3.08
C ALA A 347 32.72 -6.41 2.14
N GLY A 348 32.18 -6.45 0.92
CA GLY A 348 32.56 -7.38 -0.14
C GLY A 348 31.37 -8.04 -0.83
N ASP A 349 31.63 -8.81 -1.89
CA ASP A 349 30.61 -9.55 -2.68
C ASP A 349 29.81 -10.58 -1.84
N ASP A 350 30.34 -10.99 -0.67
CA ASP A 350 29.70 -11.93 0.25
C ASP A 350 28.56 -11.26 1.10
N ALA A 351 28.34 -9.97 0.98
CA ALA A 351 27.36 -9.20 1.75
C ALA A 351 26.00 -9.04 1.04
N ALA A 352 25.86 -9.56 -0.19
CA ALA A 352 24.63 -9.48 -0.96
C ALA A 352 23.75 -10.73 -0.74
N ALA A 353 22.43 -10.55 -0.88
CA ALA A 353 21.54 -11.69 -1.00
C ALA A 353 21.84 -12.49 -2.29
N GLU A 354 21.67 -13.82 -2.25
CA GLU A 354 21.87 -14.63 -3.44
C GLU A 354 20.78 -14.34 -4.49
N PRO A 355 21.17 -14.14 -5.77
CA PRO A 355 20.23 -13.97 -6.87
C PRO A 355 19.31 -15.19 -6.99
N ARG A 356 18.01 -14.93 -7.10
CA ARG A 356 16.99 -15.98 -7.25
C ARG A 356 15.79 -15.49 -8.05
N CYS A 357 15.06 -16.42 -8.61
CA CYS A 357 13.68 -16.20 -9.07
C CYS A 357 12.76 -16.75 -8.00
N HIS A 358 11.89 -15.90 -7.47
CA HIS A 358 10.92 -16.28 -6.45
C HIS A 358 9.60 -15.54 -6.73
N LEU A 359 8.57 -16.29 -7.06
CA LEU A 359 7.23 -15.76 -7.31
C LEU A 359 6.23 -16.46 -6.39
N VAL A 360 5.48 -15.66 -5.64
CA VAL A 360 4.28 -16.12 -4.93
C VAL A 360 3.09 -15.79 -5.81
N VAL A 361 2.35 -16.82 -6.22
CA VAL A 361 1.20 -16.67 -7.11
C VAL A 361 -0.03 -17.20 -6.42
N THR A 362 -1.02 -16.32 -6.22
CA THR A 362 -2.35 -16.66 -5.68
C THR A 362 -3.36 -16.55 -6.81
N GLY A 363 -4.23 -17.54 -6.91
CA GLY A 363 -5.26 -17.58 -7.92
C GLY A 363 -6.55 -18.24 -7.44
N VAL A 364 -7.60 -18.08 -8.22
CA VAL A 364 -8.88 -18.76 -8.03
C VAL A 364 -9.18 -19.55 -9.28
N GLY A 365 -9.40 -20.85 -9.13
CA GLY A 365 -9.65 -21.75 -10.24
C GLY A 365 -9.26 -23.19 -9.95
N ASP A 366 -9.19 -23.99 -11.02
CA ASP A 366 -8.94 -25.41 -10.94
C ASP A 366 -7.43 -25.78 -10.94
N GLU A 367 -7.17 -27.06 -10.74
CA GLU A 367 -5.80 -27.60 -10.75
C GLU A 367 -5.11 -27.44 -12.11
N GLU A 368 -5.87 -27.33 -13.22
CA GLU A 368 -5.28 -27.14 -14.54
C GLU A 368 -4.61 -25.76 -14.65
N MET A 369 -5.24 -24.70 -14.16
CA MET A 369 -4.65 -23.35 -14.09
C MET A 369 -3.40 -23.35 -13.18
N ARG A 370 -3.50 -23.95 -12.00
CA ARG A 370 -2.39 -24.09 -11.05
C ARG A 370 -1.18 -24.78 -11.70
N GLU A 371 -1.42 -25.86 -12.40
CA GLU A 371 -0.36 -26.62 -13.10
C GLU A 371 0.18 -25.88 -14.35
N GLN A 372 -0.63 -25.08 -15.01
CA GLN A 372 -0.17 -24.18 -16.10
C GLN A 372 0.85 -23.17 -15.59
N VAL A 373 0.58 -22.51 -14.48
CA VAL A 373 1.49 -21.56 -13.83
C VAL A 373 2.83 -22.24 -13.45
N ARG A 374 2.78 -23.43 -12.80
CA ARG A 374 4.01 -24.19 -12.47
C ARG A 374 4.85 -24.50 -13.71
N ARG A 375 4.19 -24.97 -14.77
CA ARG A 375 4.88 -25.31 -16.03
C ARG A 375 5.45 -24.06 -16.72
N ALA A 376 4.75 -22.94 -16.70
CA ALA A 376 5.22 -21.69 -17.27
C ALA A 376 6.49 -21.21 -16.54
N PHE A 377 6.45 -21.15 -15.20
CA PHE A 377 7.61 -20.79 -14.39
C PHE A 377 8.83 -21.68 -14.71
N ALA A 378 8.66 -23.00 -14.69
CA ALA A 378 9.75 -23.93 -14.95
C ALA A 378 10.32 -23.81 -16.39
N ARG A 379 9.49 -23.48 -17.38
CA ARG A 379 9.91 -23.31 -18.78
C ARG A 379 10.63 -22.00 -19.04
N ILE A 380 10.36 -20.97 -18.28
CA ILE A 380 11.00 -19.65 -18.42
C ILE A 380 12.44 -19.70 -17.90
N LEU A 381 12.74 -20.49 -16.90
CA LEU A 381 14.08 -20.63 -16.33
C LEU A 381 15.12 -21.07 -17.38
N LEU A 382 16.32 -20.50 -17.31
CA LEU A 382 17.48 -21.05 -18.02
C LEU A 382 17.73 -22.49 -17.59
N ARG A 383 18.19 -23.32 -18.51
CA ARG A 383 18.64 -24.67 -18.22
C ARG A 383 20.10 -24.63 -17.74
N PRO A 384 20.53 -25.60 -16.92
CA PRO A 384 21.94 -25.66 -16.45
C PRO A 384 22.97 -25.59 -17.58
N GLU A 385 22.69 -26.29 -18.71
CA GLU A 385 23.57 -26.28 -19.89
C GLU A 385 23.60 -24.93 -20.63
N GLU A 386 22.57 -24.08 -20.48
CA GLU A 386 22.48 -22.75 -21.08
C GLU A 386 23.25 -21.71 -20.24
N MET A 387 23.54 -22.00 -18.95
CA MET A 387 24.26 -21.09 -18.05
C MET A 387 25.67 -20.75 -18.56
N ALA A 388 26.32 -21.64 -19.31
CA ALA A 388 27.61 -21.34 -19.94
C ALA A 388 27.54 -20.17 -20.94
N GLN A 389 26.35 -19.90 -21.49
CA GLN A 389 26.10 -18.80 -22.44
C GLN A 389 25.62 -17.52 -21.73
N ALA A 390 25.24 -17.62 -20.45
CA ALA A 390 24.69 -16.49 -19.68
C ALA A 390 25.67 -15.30 -19.60
N LEU A 391 26.98 -15.57 -19.54
CA LEU A 391 28.01 -14.52 -19.54
C LEU A 391 28.02 -13.66 -20.82
N ALA A 392 27.56 -14.20 -21.96
CA ALA A 392 27.47 -13.45 -23.21
C ALA A 392 26.30 -12.42 -23.21
N TRP A 393 25.41 -12.52 -22.23
CA TRP A 393 24.26 -11.63 -22.12
C TRP A 393 24.49 -10.43 -21.20
N ILE A 394 25.58 -10.43 -20.42
CA ILE A 394 25.89 -9.32 -19.52
C ILE A 394 26.00 -8.01 -20.32
N GLY A 395 25.10 -7.08 -20.05
CA GLY A 395 25.03 -5.80 -20.75
C GLY A 395 24.57 -5.88 -22.20
N ALA A 396 24.12 -7.07 -22.68
CA ALA A 396 23.50 -7.18 -24.00
C ALA A 396 22.02 -6.76 -23.98
N ASP A 397 21.54 -6.33 -25.13
CA ASP A 397 20.10 -6.08 -25.32
C ASP A 397 19.33 -7.42 -25.22
N ASP A 398 18.49 -7.52 -24.21
CA ASP A 398 17.65 -8.69 -23.94
C ASP A 398 16.21 -8.53 -24.49
N GLY A 399 15.93 -7.39 -25.13
CA GLY A 399 14.62 -7.04 -25.67
C GLY A 399 13.57 -6.75 -24.60
N LEU A 400 13.97 -6.53 -23.34
CA LEU A 400 13.09 -6.21 -22.21
C LEU A 400 13.27 -4.76 -21.72
N GLY A 401 14.01 -3.93 -22.46
CA GLY A 401 14.26 -2.54 -22.08
C GLY A 401 12.98 -1.76 -21.75
N ASP A 402 11.93 -1.92 -22.57
CA ASP A 402 10.64 -1.24 -22.38
C ASP A 402 9.92 -1.66 -21.08
N TRP A 403 10.25 -2.83 -20.50
CA TRP A 403 9.66 -3.33 -19.26
C TRP A 403 10.24 -2.67 -18.01
N PHE A 404 11.46 -2.15 -18.10
CA PHE A 404 12.18 -1.55 -16.97
C PHE A 404 12.20 -0.01 -17.01
N GLY A 405 11.48 0.59 -17.96
CA GLY A 405 11.60 2.01 -18.23
C GLY A 405 12.94 2.36 -18.93
N GLN A 406 12.99 3.47 -19.62
CA GLN A 406 14.28 3.98 -20.12
C GLN A 406 15.08 4.48 -18.92
N GLU A 407 16.31 3.98 -18.72
CA GLU A 407 17.26 4.60 -17.83
C GLU A 407 17.46 6.05 -18.30
N SER A 408 16.96 7.01 -17.51
CA SER A 408 17.14 8.44 -17.77
C SER A 408 18.42 8.96 -17.12
#